data_f3d4cfffb1040811b5f5236fe3367c30
#
_entry.id   f3d4cfffb1040811b5f5236fe3367c30
#
_cell.length_a   1.000
_cell.length_b   1.000
_cell.length_c   1.000
_cell.angle_alpha   90.00
_cell.angle_beta   90.00
_cell.angle_gamma   90.00
#
_symmetry.space_group_name_H-M   'P 1'
#
loop_
_entity.id
_entity.type
_entity.pdbx_description
1 polymer ?
#
loop_
_entity_poly.entity_id
_entity_poly.type
_entity_poly.pdbx_seq_one_letter_code
_entity_poly.pdbx_strand_id
1 'polypeptide(L)'
;MADLTAHNLHVRYGGRRVLHGVNVCAKAGQVTVIAGPNGSGKSTLIKSISGEISYSGQVCINGTDLVALKAWQMAALRAVLPQETSVAFPYSVAEVVRFGLEAGAMGRSKRTSALIDAALNRVGLTGFANRLVSALSGGERQRVQLARVLCQIWEPIGDDGPRWLVMDEPVANLDIKHQIALMDIARNYASQGGGVIAVMHDLNLSAMYADHLVLMKEGAVAIEGPPSAVLTRQSLSHVFDCPIEPNVIAPNMPFILPQSMFASSSCGLQ
;
A
#
# COMPACT_ATOMS: atom_id res chain seq x y z
N MET A 1 1.01 -14.93 15.93
CA MET A 1 1.79 -14.29 14.87
C MET A 1 1.14 -12.96 14.56
N ALA A 2 1.93 -11.95 14.31
CA ALA A 2 1.44 -10.61 14.07
C ALA A 2 1.19 -10.41 12.56
N ASP A 3 0.09 -10.95 12.07
CA ASP A 3 -0.24 -11.02 10.65
C ASP A 3 -1.58 -10.31 10.41
N LEU A 4 -1.80 -9.85 9.17
CA LEU A 4 -3.11 -9.46 8.68
C LEU A 4 -3.61 -10.58 7.76
N THR A 5 -4.71 -11.23 8.15
CA THR A 5 -5.23 -12.39 7.44
C THR A 5 -6.67 -12.17 6.99
N ALA A 6 -6.98 -12.67 5.81
CA ALA A 6 -8.35 -12.82 5.32
C ALA A 6 -8.61 -14.31 5.05
N HIS A 7 -9.71 -14.83 5.58
CA HIS A 7 -10.11 -16.23 5.40
C HIS A 7 -11.50 -16.34 4.80
N ASN A 8 -11.59 -17.08 3.69
CA ASN A 8 -12.82 -17.38 2.97
C ASN A 8 -13.66 -16.12 2.70
N LEU A 9 -12.98 -15.06 2.22
CA LEU A 9 -13.57 -13.74 2.08
C LEU A 9 -14.46 -13.67 0.84
N HIS A 10 -15.73 -13.31 1.03
CA HIS A 10 -16.68 -13.09 -0.05
C HIS A 10 -17.26 -11.69 0.01
N VAL A 11 -17.40 -11.04 -1.14
CA VAL A 11 -18.06 -9.74 -1.28
C VAL A 11 -19.04 -9.76 -2.44
N ARG A 12 -20.18 -9.09 -2.25
CA ARG A 12 -21.20 -8.90 -3.29
C ARG A 12 -21.60 -7.43 -3.40
N TYR A 13 -21.74 -6.95 -4.62
CA TYR A 13 -22.34 -5.65 -4.93
C TYR A 13 -23.57 -5.84 -5.81
N GLY A 14 -24.75 -5.37 -5.37
CA GLY A 14 -25.98 -5.44 -6.15
C GLY A 14 -26.29 -6.85 -6.68
N GLY A 15 -26.04 -7.90 -5.87
CA GLY A 15 -26.25 -9.29 -6.25
C GLY A 15 -25.08 -9.95 -7.01
N ARG A 16 -24.18 -9.18 -7.63
CA ARG A 16 -22.97 -9.68 -8.30
C ARG A 16 -21.88 -10.02 -7.26
N ARG A 17 -21.39 -11.25 -7.30
CA ARG A 17 -20.26 -11.66 -6.49
C ARG A 17 -18.98 -11.08 -7.10
N VAL A 18 -18.14 -10.45 -6.25
CA VAL A 18 -16.87 -9.82 -6.67
C VAL A 18 -15.67 -10.54 -6.05
N LEU A 19 -15.79 -11.02 -4.80
CA LEU A 19 -14.79 -11.89 -4.20
C LEU A 19 -15.38 -13.27 -3.94
N HIS A 20 -14.59 -14.31 -4.20
CA HIS A 20 -15.02 -15.71 -4.26
C HIS A 20 -14.20 -16.59 -3.30
N GLY A 21 -14.30 -16.34 -1.97
CA GLY A 21 -13.59 -17.15 -0.99
C GLY A 21 -12.09 -16.87 -0.96
N VAL A 22 -11.72 -15.59 -1.02
CA VAL A 22 -10.31 -15.15 -1.02
C VAL A 22 -9.66 -15.46 0.34
N ASN A 23 -8.48 -16.09 0.28
CA ASN A 23 -7.59 -16.27 1.41
C ASN A 23 -6.29 -15.54 1.13
N VAL A 24 -5.84 -14.69 2.05
CA VAL A 24 -4.59 -13.95 1.97
C VAL A 24 -3.98 -13.83 3.37
N CYS A 25 -2.66 -13.97 3.45
CA CYS A 25 -1.92 -13.76 4.69
C CYS A 25 -0.75 -12.80 4.42
N ALA A 26 -0.84 -11.59 4.94
CA ALA A 26 0.26 -10.63 4.95
C ALA A 26 0.98 -10.67 6.29
N LYS A 27 2.31 -10.66 6.26
CA LYS A 27 3.18 -10.75 7.45
C LYS A 27 3.73 -9.38 7.82
N ALA A 28 3.78 -9.10 9.11
CA ALA A 28 4.50 -7.93 9.61
C ALA A 28 6.00 -8.05 9.26
N GLY A 29 6.65 -6.90 9.05
CA GLY A 29 8.04 -6.86 8.58
C GLY A 29 8.20 -7.05 7.07
N GLN A 30 7.11 -7.24 6.33
CA GLN A 30 7.12 -7.52 4.89
C GLN A 30 6.23 -6.54 4.11
N VAL A 31 6.55 -6.37 2.84
CA VAL A 31 5.71 -5.70 1.84
C VAL A 31 4.96 -6.78 1.06
N THR A 32 3.65 -6.88 1.27
CA THR A 32 2.75 -7.73 0.48
C THR A 32 2.15 -6.89 -0.63
N VAL A 33 2.35 -7.29 -1.88
CA VAL A 33 1.76 -6.63 -3.04
C VAL A 33 0.63 -7.49 -3.63
N ILE A 34 -0.51 -6.86 -3.89
CA ILE A 34 -1.65 -7.45 -4.59
C ILE A 34 -1.68 -6.90 -6.00
N ALA A 35 -1.55 -7.77 -7.01
CA ALA A 35 -1.58 -7.38 -8.41
C ALA A 35 -2.58 -8.23 -9.22
N GLY A 36 -2.84 -7.85 -10.46
CA GLY A 36 -3.79 -8.55 -11.35
C GLY A 36 -4.49 -7.58 -12.30
N PRO A 37 -5.26 -8.09 -13.28
CA PRO A 37 -5.95 -7.26 -14.24
C PRO A 37 -7.03 -6.37 -13.61
N ASN A 38 -7.51 -5.38 -14.39
CA ASN A 38 -8.62 -4.55 -13.96
C ASN A 38 -9.88 -5.41 -13.75
N GLY A 39 -10.63 -5.12 -12.68
CA GLY A 39 -11.81 -5.89 -12.33
C GLY A 39 -11.55 -7.22 -11.63
N SER A 40 -10.30 -7.59 -11.33
CA SER A 40 -9.97 -8.83 -10.61
C SER A 40 -10.34 -8.82 -9.12
N GLY A 41 -10.81 -7.68 -8.57
CA GLY A 41 -11.26 -7.59 -7.17
C GLY A 41 -10.25 -6.99 -6.18
N LYS A 42 -9.09 -6.50 -6.62
CA LYS A 42 -8.01 -5.96 -5.77
C LYS A 42 -8.48 -4.86 -4.81
N SER A 43 -9.10 -3.79 -5.34
CA SER A 43 -9.60 -2.69 -4.51
C SER A 43 -10.74 -3.13 -3.58
N THR A 44 -11.55 -4.12 -4.00
CA THR A 44 -12.56 -4.73 -3.14
C THR A 44 -11.91 -5.50 -1.99
N LEU A 45 -10.85 -6.24 -2.25
CA LEU A 45 -10.08 -6.94 -1.22
C LEU A 45 -9.47 -5.93 -0.22
N ILE A 46 -8.80 -4.88 -0.72
CA ILE A 46 -8.24 -3.81 0.14
C ILE A 46 -9.33 -3.18 1.02
N LYS A 47 -10.47 -2.79 0.45
CA LYS A 47 -11.59 -2.21 1.20
C LYS A 47 -12.18 -3.16 2.24
N SER A 48 -12.15 -4.47 1.97
CA SER A 48 -12.61 -5.47 2.94
C SER A 48 -11.63 -5.61 4.11
N ILE A 49 -10.34 -5.78 3.83
CA ILE A 49 -9.31 -5.93 4.87
C ILE A 49 -9.07 -4.63 5.64
N SER A 50 -9.44 -3.48 5.07
CA SER A 50 -9.45 -2.20 5.77
C SER A 50 -10.75 -1.93 6.53
N GLY A 51 -11.77 -2.80 6.44
CA GLY A 51 -13.04 -2.65 7.14
C GLY A 51 -13.93 -1.51 6.60
N GLU A 52 -13.74 -1.11 5.34
CA GLU A 52 -14.52 -0.05 4.70
C GLU A 52 -15.83 -0.55 4.09
N ILE A 53 -15.90 -1.85 3.78
CA ILE A 53 -17.08 -2.48 3.19
C ILE A 53 -17.44 -3.76 3.94
N SER A 54 -18.71 -4.15 3.86
CA SER A 54 -19.21 -5.40 4.44
C SER A 54 -18.75 -6.60 3.61
N TYR A 55 -18.42 -7.68 4.29
CA TYR A 55 -17.99 -8.95 3.71
C TYR A 55 -18.54 -10.14 4.50
N SER A 56 -18.46 -11.34 3.96
CA SER A 56 -18.58 -12.59 4.70
C SER A 56 -17.25 -13.34 4.68
N GLY A 57 -17.00 -14.16 5.69
CA GLY A 57 -15.70 -14.72 6.00
C GLY A 57 -15.11 -14.03 7.23
N GLN A 58 -13.79 -14.08 7.37
CA GLN A 58 -13.10 -13.51 8.52
C GLN A 58 -11.88 -12.69 8.08
N VAL A 59 -11.68 -11.54 8.72
CA VAL A 59 -10.46 -10.73 8.59
C VAL A 59 -9.91 -10.47 9.98
N CYS A 60 -8.66 -10.86 10.21
CA CYS A 60 -7.98 -10.62 11.48
C CYS A 60 -6.75 -9.74 11.29
N ILE A 61 -6.53 -8.85 12.26
CA ILE A 61 -5.32 -8.03 12.38
C ILE A 61 -4.65 -8.35 13.73
N ASN A 62 -3.40 -8.75 13.71
CA ASN A 62 -2.65 -9.15 14.91
C ASN A 62 -3.40 -10.19 15.77
N GLY A 63 -4.12 -11.13 15.12
CA GLY A 63 -4.92 -12.17 15.79
C GLY A 63 -6.30 -11.73 16.27
N THR A 64 -6.68 -10.46 16.11
CA THR A 64 -8.01 -9.94 16.51
C THR A 64 -8.89 -9.76 15.27
N ASP A 65 -10.12 -10.28 15.31
CA ASP A 65 -11.10 -10.12 14.23
C ASP A 65 -11.50 -8.64 14.10
N LEU A 66 -11.49 -8.11 12.85
CA LEU A 66 -11.86 -6.71 12.59
C LEU A 66 -13.26 -6.35 13.07
N VAL A 67 -14.21 -7.29 13.02
CA VAL A 67 -15.59 -7.06 13.47
C VAL A 67 -15.67 -6.80 14.98
N ALA A 68 -14.72 -7.30 15.75
CA ALA A 68 -14.64 -7.08 17.20
C ALA A 68 -14.02 -5.72 17.57
N LEU A 69 -13.34 -5.06 16.62
CA LEU A 69 -12.64 -3.81 16.87
C LEU A 69 -13.56 -2.60 16.69
N LYS A 70 -13.45 -1.64 17.61
CA LYS A 70 -14.06 -0.31 17.45
C LYS A 70 -13.26 0.51 16.43
N ALA A 71 -13.90 1.50 15.80
CA ALA A 71 -13.27 2.35 14.78
C ALA A 71 -11.95 2.98 15.23
N TRP A 72 -11.85 3.45 16.48
CA TRP A 72 -10.61 4.03 17.01
C TRP A 72 -9.49 2.99 17.22
N GLN A 73 -9.84 1.74 17.56
CA GLN A 73 -8.88 0.64 17.68
C GLN A 73 -8.33 0.27 16.28
N MET A 74 -9.22 0.16 15.30
CA MET A 74 -8.80 -0.03 13.92
C MET A 74 -7.89 1.09 13.43
N ALA A 75 -8.21 2.36 13.72
CA ALA A 75 -7.40 3.52 13.33
C ALA A 75 -6.01 3.52 13.99
N ALA A 76 -5.88 2.96 15.20
CA ALA A 76 -4.59 2.80 15.87
C ALA A 76 -3.74 1.67 15.28
N LEU A 77 -4.36 0.64 14.70
CA LEU A 77 -3.68 -0.54 14.15
C LEU A 77 -3.34 -0.41 12.67
N ARG A 78 -4.12 0.36 11.90
CA ARG A 78 -3.90 0.50 10.45
C ARG A 78 -4.21 1.90 9.95
N ALA A 79 -3.45 2.34 8.93
CA ALA A 79 -3.78 3.51 8.14
C ALA A 79 -3.94 3.13 6.67
N VAL A 80 -4.89 3.79 5.99
CA VAL A 80 -5.21 3.53 4.59
C VAL A 80 -4.86 4.75 3.75
N LEU A 81 -4.02 4.52 2.73
CA LEU A 81 -3.77 5.46 1.64
C LEU A 81 -4.66 5.06 0.46
N PRO A 82 -5.78 5.73 0.23
CA PRO A 82 -6.68 5.42 -0.87
C PRO A 82 -6.13 5.90 -2.21
N GLN A 83 -6.65 5.35 -3.30
CA GLN A 83 -6.27 5.70 -4.67
C GLN A 83 -6.49 7.20 -4.98
N GLU A 84 -7.64 7.72 -4.58
CA GLU A 84 -7.98 9.14 -4.74
C GLU A 84 -8.51 9.73 -3.44
N THR A 85 -8.13 10.97 -3.18
CA THR A 85 -8.67 11.76 -2.06
C THR A 85 -9.05 13.14 -2.56
N SER A 86 -10.31 13.47 -2.41
CA SER A 86 -10.79 14.86 -2.55
C SER A 86 -10.83 15.51 -1.16
N VAL A 87 -10.21 16.67 -1.04
CA VAL A 87 -10.31 17.50 0.16
C VAL A 87 -11.29 18.62 -0.18
N ALA A 88 -12.50 18.54 0.35
CA ALA A 88 -13.61 19.45 0.00
C ALA A 88 -13.45 20.86 0.60
N PHE A 89 -12.63 21.04 1.62
CA PHE A 89 -12.42 22.31 2.34
C PHE A 89 -11.01 22.85 2.11
N PRO A 90 -10.80 24.18 2.25
CA PRO A 90 -9.51 24.84 2.03
C PRO A 90 -8.54 24.61 3.21
N TYR A 91 -8.26 23.36 3.53
CA TYR A 91 -7.27 23.03 4.55
C TYR A 91 -5.85 23.30 4.09
N SER A 92 -5.00 23.71 5.03
CA SER A 92 -3.55 23.71 4.87
C SER A 92 -3.00 22.28 4.91
N VAL A 93 -1.81 22.11 4.36
CA VAL A 93 -1.08 20.83 4.39
C VAL A 93 -0.90 20.33 5.83
N ALA A 94 -0.50 21.23 6.75
CA ALA A 94 -0.30 20.86 8.16
C ALA A 94 -1.59 20.38 8.83
N GLU A 95 -2.75 20.98 8.51
CA GLU A 95 -4.05 20.53 9.04
C GLU A 95 -4.41 19.14 8.55
N VAL A 96 -4.23 18.85 7.25
CA VAL A 96 -4.49 17.51 6.70
C VAL A 96 -3.59 16.47 7.33
N VAL A 97 -2.29 16.74 7.49
CA VAL A 97 -1.36 15.81 8.14
C VAL A 97 -1.71 15.61 9.61
N ARG A 98 -2.18 16.65 10.30
CA ARG A 98 -2.64 16.58 11.69
C ARG A 98 -3.81 15.61 11.88
N PHE A 99 -4.73 15.51 10.93
CA PHE A 99 -5.83 14.51 11.00
C PHE A 99 -5.29 13.07 11.16
N GLY A 100 -4.12 12.76 10.59
CA GLY A 100 -3.47 11.48 10.81
C GLY A 100 -3.06 11.27 12.27
N LEU A 101 -2.46 12.27 12.91
CA LEU A 101 -2.10 12.19 14.33
C LEU A 101 -3.31 12.04 15.24
N GLU A 102 -4.40 12.78 14.96
CA GLU A 102 -5.63 12.74 15.74
C GLU A 102 -6.35 11.38 15.62
N ALA A 103 -6.27 10.74 14.44
CA ALA A 103 -6.85 9.43 14.21
C ALA A 103 -6.02 8.30 14.86
N GLY A 104 -4.71 8.47 15.01
CA GLY A 104 -3.78 7.48 15.55
C GLY A 104 -3.58 7.59 17.05
N ALA A 105 -2.70 6.74 17.58
CA ALA A 105 -2.36 6.70 19.00
C ALA A 105 -1.59 7.95 19.49
N MET A 106 -1.00 8.73 18.60
CA MET A 106 -0.12 9.87 18.91
C MET A 106 -0.85 11.23 19.06
N GLY A 107 -2.18 11.28 18.88
CA GLY A 107 -2.97 12.52 18.83
C GLY A 107 -2.90 13.42 20.07
N ARG A 108 -2.40 12.92 21.20
CA ARG A 108 -2.19 13.67 22.45
C ARG A 108 -0.72 14.07 22.71
N SER A 109 0.15 13.90 21.72
CA SER A 109 1.57 14.23 21.88
C SER A 109 1.80 15.73 21.93
N LYS A 110 2.62 16.18 22.90
CA LYS A 110 3.12 17.57 22.94
C LYS A 110 4.07 17.93 21.77
N ARG A 111 4.45 16.95 20.93
CA ARG A 111 5.37 17.10 19.79
C ARG A 111 4.64 17.14 18.44
N THR A 112 3.36 17.50 18.40
CA THR A 112 2.54 17.45 17.19
C THR A 112 3.15 18.21 16.00
N SER A 113 3.65 19.45 16.19
CA SER A 113 4.27 20.20 15.09
C SER A 113 5.55 19.54 14.57
N ALA A 114 6.41 19.05 15.45
CA ALA A 114 7.65 18.38 15.05
C ALA A 114 7.39 17.08 14.26
N LEU A 115 6.33 16.34 14.60
CA LEU A 115 5.93 15.14 13.87
C LEU A 115 5.37 15.47 12.48
N ILE A 116 4.58 16.55 12.35
CA ILE A 116 4.09 17.04 11.06
C ILE A 116 5.27 17.42 10.16
N ASP A 117 6.23 18.19 10.67
CA ASP A 117 7.41 18.60 9.91
C ASP A 117 8.27 17.41 9.51
N ALA A 118 8.44 16.42 10.40
CA ALA A 118 9.16 15.19 10.10
C ALA A 118 8.45 14.36 9.02
N ALA A 119 7.12 14.25 9.07
CA ALA A 119 6.35 13.54 8.07
C ALA A 119 6.42 14.24 6.70
N LEU A 120 6.30 15.55 6.66
CA LEU A 120 6.43 16.34 5.44
C LEU A 120 7.84 16.22 4.84
N ASN A 121 8.87 16.25 5.68
CA ASN A 121 10.24 16.04 5.22
C ASN A 121 10.41 14.64 4.62
N ARG A 122 9.85 13.61 5.26
CA ARG A 122 9.93 12.21 4.80
C ARG A 122 9.33 11.99 3.42
N VAL A 123 8.28 12.76 3.07
CA VAL A 123 7.63 12.70 1.75
C VAL A 123 8.12 13.75 0.76
N GLY A 124 9.20 14.50 1.09
CA GLY A 124 9.79 15.53 0.21
C GLY A 124 8.94 16.78 0.04
N LEU A 125 8.19 17.18 1.10
CA LEU A 125 7.34 18.38 1.14
C LEU A 125 7.77 19.35 2.23
N THR A 126 9.06 19.47 2.51
CA THR A 126 9.61 20.42 3.47
C THR A 126 9.20 21.84 3.11
N GLY A 127 8.69 22.60 4.09
CA GLY A 127 8.22 23.98 3.88
C GLY A 127 6.82 24.12 3.28
N PHE A 128 6.08 23.04 3.06
CA PHE A 128 4.72 23.06 2.50
C PHE A 128 3.62 23.24 3.57
N ALA A 129 3.94 23.19 4.85
CA ALA A 129 2.99 23.15 5.96
C ALA A 129 1.83 24.16 5.86
N ASN A 130 2.14 25.41 5.46
CA ASN A 130 1.16 26.50 5.38
C ASN A 130 0.50 26.65 4.00
N ARG A 131 0.82 25.81 3.01
CA ARG A 131 0.16 25.85 1.71
C ARG A 131 -1.22 25.24 1.79
N LEU A 132 -2.15 25.74 0.99
CA LEU A 132 -3.47 25.13 0.83
C LEU A 132 -3.34 23.87 -0.03
N VAL A 133 -4.00 22.77 0.38
CA VAL A 133 -4.00 21.50 -0.37
C VAL A 133 -4.63 21.66 -1.75
N SER A 134 -5.59 22.57 -1.91
CA SER A 134 -6.22 22.89 -3.19
C SER A 134 -5.26 23.49 -4.23
N ALA A 135 -4.17 24.15 -3.77
CA ALA A 135 -3.16 24.76 -4.64
C ALA A 135 -2.05 23.78 -5.07
N LEU A 136 -2.09 22.52 -4.62
CA LEU A 136 -1.07 21.52 -4.90
C LEU A 136 -1.36 20.75 -6.19
N SER A 137 -0.30 20.29 -6.85
CA SER A 137 -0.40 19.29 -7.94
C SER A 137 -0.95 17.95 -7.44
N GLY A 138 -1.40 17.07 -8.36
CA GLY A 138 -1.89 15.74 -8.00
C GLY A 138 -0.88 14.91 -7.20
N GLY A 139 0.38 14.89 -7.66
CA GLY A 139 1.44 14.16 -6.96
C GLY A 139 1.82 14.78 -5.60
N GLU A 140 1.77 16.10 -5.45
CA GLU A 140 1.97 16.76 -4.15
C GLU A 140 0.83 16.41 -3.19
N ARG A 141 -0.43 16.45 -3.66
CA ARG A 141 -1.59 16.02 -2.84
C ARG A 141 -1.45 14.58 -2.37
N GLN A 142 -1.02 13.67 -3.25
CA GLN A 142 -0.82 12.26 -2.88
C GLN A 142 0.27 12.11 -1.81
N ARG A 143 1.37 12.85 -1.91
CA ARG A 143 2.41 12.86 -0.87
C ARG A 143 1.94 13.48 0.45
N VAL A 144 1.06 14.49 0.44
CA VAL A 144 0.40 14.99 1.66
C VAL A 144 -0.44 13.90 2.30
N GLN A 145 -1.19 13.13 1.52
CA GLN A 145 -1.97 12.00 2.04
C GLN A 145 -1.06 10.89 2.60
N LEU A 146 0.07 10.62 1.96
CA LEU A 146 1.07 9.70 2.52
C LEU A 146 1.60 10.23 3.86
N ALA A 147 1.94 11.52 3.98
CA ALA A 147 2.37 12.12 5.24
C ALA A 147 1.29 11.97 6.33
N ARG A 148 0.02 12.18 5.98
CA ARG A 148 -1.13 11.98 6.88
C ARG A 148 -1.20 10.54 7.41
N VAL A 149 -1.14 9.53 6.53
CA VAL A 149 -1.22 8.13 6.96
C VAL A 149 0.01 7.69 7.75
N LEU A 150 1.20 8.20 7.41
CA LEU A 150 2.41 7.96 8.20
C LEU A 150 2.31 8.57 9.61
N CYS A 151 1.72 9.75 9.75
CA CYS A 151 1.47 10.35 11.07
C CYS A 151 0.49 9.51 11.91
N GLN A 152 -0.49 8.86 11.29
CA GLN A 152 -1.46 8.00 11.99
C GLN A 152 -0.78 6.77 12.61
N ILE A 153 0.18 6.18 11.90
CA ILE A 153 0.91 4.97 12.29
C ILE A 153 2.41 5.24 12.40
N TRP A 154 2.80 6.37 12.98
CA TRP A 154 4.18 6.89 12.98
C TRP A 154 5.21 5.85 13.43
N GLU A 155 4.88 5.11 14.47
CA GLU A 155 5.69 4.00 14.94
C GLU A 155 5.17 2.69 14.34
N PRO A 156 6.00 1.93 13.61
CA PRO A 156 5.60 0.68 12.97
C PRO A 156 5.11 -0.39 13.94
N ILE A 157 5.57 -0.34 15.20
CA ILE A 157 5.15 -1.24 16.27
C ILE A 157 4.54 -0.41 17.38
N GLY A 158 3.35 -0.79 17.83
CA GLY A 158 2.65 -0.19 18.99
C GLY A 158 2.47 -1.20 20.11
N ASP A 159 1.76 -0.79 21.16
CA ASP A 159 1.48 -1.64 22.33
C ASP A 159 0.66 -2.90 21.93
N ASP A 160 -0.22 -2.77 20.94
CA ASP A 160 -1.06 -3.86 20.41
C ASP A 160 -0.41 -4.63 19.25
N GLY A 161 0.91 -4.47 19.04
CA GLY A 161 1.68 -5.14 18.01
C GLY A 161 1.95 -4.27 16.77
N PRO A 162 2.30 -4.90 15.63
CA PRO A 162 2.60 -4.21 14.39
C PRO A 162 1.43 -3.37 13.88
N ARG A 163 1.76 -2.19 13.33
CA ARG A 163 0.79 -1.35 12.62
C ARG A 163 0.90 -1.55 11.14
N TRP A 164 -0.21 -1.37 10.44
CA TRP A 164 -0.37 -1.74 9.03
C TRP A 164 -0.57 -0.52 8.15
N LEU A 165 0.28 -0.38 7.15
CA LEU A 165 0.12 0.57 6.05
C LEU A 165 -0.56 -0.14 4.89
N VAL A 166 -1.80 0.24 4.61
CA VAL A 166 -2.61 -0.30 3.50
C VAL A 166 -2.69 0.74 2.41
N MET A 167 -2.34 0.39 1.16
CA MET A 167 -2.25 1.33 0.05
C MET A 167 -3.01 0.80 -1.17
N ASP A 168 -3.96 1.59 -1.70
CA ASP A 168 -4.67 1.28 -2.93
C ASP A 168 -4.10 2.13 -4.08
N GLU A 169 -3.37 1.51 -4.99
CA GLU A 169 -2.71 2.11 -6.16
C GLU A 169 -1.87 3.37 -5.83
N PRO A 170 -0.94 3.29 -4.87
CA PRO A 170 -0.28 4.47 -4.30
C PRO A 170 0.61 5.24 -5.28
N VAL A 171 0.96 4.66 -6.43
CA VAL A 171 1.91 5.22 -7.40
C VAL A 171 1.27 5.68 -8.71
N ALA A 172 -0.06 5.54 -8.88
CA ALA A 172 -0.76 5.72 -10.15
C ALA A 172 -0.56 7.10 -10.81
N ASN A 173 -0.41 8.17 -10.02
CA ASN A 173 -0.30 9.56 -10.52
C ASN A 173 1.06 10.20 -10.21
N LEU A 174 2.09 9.38 -10.00
CA LEU A 174 3.43 9.85 -9.68
C LEU A 174 4.41 9.59 -10.84
N ASP A 175 5.38 10.47 -11.01
CA ASP A 175 6.53 10.18 -11.85
C ASP A 175 7.43 9.09 -11.22
N ILE A 176 8.32 8.51 -12.00
CA ILE A 176 9.18 7.38 -11.60
C ILE A 176 9.96 7.69 -10.32
N LYS A 177 10.51 8.91 -10.18
CA LYS A 177 11.27 9.32 -8.99
C LYS A 177 10.40 9.24 -7.73
N HIS A 178 9.18 9.75 -7.80
CA HIS A 178 8.28 9.78 -6.68
C HIS A 178 7.62 8.43 -6.39
N GLN A 179 7.41 7.60 -7.43
CA GLN A 179 6.99 6.20 -7.26
C GLN A 179 8.01 5.41 -6.41
N ILE A 180 9.28 5.51 -6.77
CA ILE A 180 10.38 4.85 -6.06
C ILE A 180 10.48 5.38 -4.63
N ALA A 181 10.50 6.70 -4.43
CA ALA A 181 10.58 7.31 -3.11
C ALA A 181 9.43 6.87 -2.18
N LEU A 182 8.20 6.76 -2.72
CA LEU A 182 7.04 6.27 -1.96
C LEU A 182 7.23 4.81 -1.56
N MET A 183 7.64 3.96 -2.48
CA MET A 183 7.85 2.54 -2.21
C MET A 183 9.05 2.30 -1.28
N ASP A 184 10.09 3.12 -1.33
CA ASP A 184 11.20 3.11 -0.36
C ASP A 184 10.70 3.44 1.06
N ILE A 185 9.80 4.41 1.20
CA ILE A 185 9.15 4.71 2.49
C ILE A 185 8.38 3.50 3.00
N ALA A 186 7.61 2.83 2.13
CA ALA A 186 6.84 1.65 2.49
C ALA A 186 7.74 0.48 2.91
N ARG A 187 8.82 0.21 2.16
CA ARG A 187 9.80 -0.82 2.49
C ARG A 187 10.51 -0.52 3.81
N ASN A 188 10.91 0.74 4.03
CA ASN A 188 11.52 1.15 5.28
C ASN A 188 10.56 1.00 6.48
N TYR A 189 9.27 1.29 6.28
CA TYR A 189 8.23 1.06 7.29
C TYR A 189 8.12 -0.43 7.65
N ALA A 190 8.11 -1.31 6.65
CA ALA A 190 8.09 -2.76 6.85
C ALA A 190 9.37 -3.24 7.57
N SER A 191 10.56 -2.80 7.14
CA SER A 191 11.84 -3.21 7.76
C SER A 191 11.95 -2.84 9.24
N GLN A 192 11.18 -1.86 9.71
CA GLN A 192 11.07 -1.47 11.12
C GLN A 192 10.01 -2.29 11.89
N GLY A 193 9.47 -3.35 11.28
CA GLY A 193 8.53 -4.28 11.91
C GLY A 193 7.05 -3.99 11.66
N GLY A 194 6.70 -2.92 10.95
CA GLY A 194 5.34 -2.68 10.49
C GLY A 194 4.92 -3.66 9.38
N GLY A 195 3.63 -3.77 9.09
CA GLY A 195 3.14 -4.49 7.93
C GLY A 195 2.75 -3.55 6.79
N VAL A 196 3.00 -3.95 5.55
CA VAL A 196 2.60 -3.17 4.37
C VAL A 196 1.81 -4.05 3.42
N ILE A 197 0.65 -3.55 2.97
CA ILE A 197 -0.13 -4.16 1.89
C ILE A 197 -0.38 -3.08 0.84
N ALA A 198 -0.01 -3.35 -0.41
CA ALA A 198 -0.19 -2.43 -1.52
C ALA A 198 -0.85 -3.09 -2.72
N VAL A 199 -1.88 -2.45 -3.30
CA VAL A 199 -2.36 -2.81 -4.64
C VAL A 199 -1.50 -2.08 -5.66
N MET A 200 -0.97 -2.80 -6.62
CA MET A 200 -0.12 -2.24 -7.68
C MET A 200 -0.49 -2.79 -9.06
N HIS A 201 -0.35 -1.94 -10.08
CA HIS A 201 -0.50 -2.35 -11.49
C HIS A 201 0.84 -2.61 -12.17
N ASP A 202 1.89 -1.90 -11.76
CA ASP A 202 3.23 -2.07 -12.32
C ASP A 202 3.90 -3.32 -11.75
N LEU A 203 4.07 -4.33 -12.60
CA LEU A 203 4.72 -5.59 -12.24
C LEU A 203 6.21 -5.44 -11.97
N ASN A 204 6.89 -4.45 -12.58
CA ASN A 204 8.30 -4.21 -12.33
C ASN A 204 8.51 -3.61 -10.93
N LEU A 205 7.71 -2.61 -10.56
CA LEU A 205 7.73 -2.09 -9.20
C LEU A 205 7.28 -3.16 -8.19
N SER A 206 6.29 -3.99 -8.54
CA SER A 206 5.87 -5.11 -7.69
C SER A 206 7.02 -6.09 -7.47
N ALA A 207 7.76 -6.46 -8.52
CA ALA A 207 8.92 -7.35 -8.43
C ALA A 207 10.06 -6.75 -7.59
N MET A 208 10.24 -5.41 -7.63
CA MET A 208 11.29 -4.72 -6.89
C MET A 208 11.02 -4.64 -5.40
N TYR A 209 9.76 -4.46 -5.02
CA TYR A 209 9.40 -4.06 -3.64
C TYR A 209 8.69 -5.14 -2.84
N ALA A 210 8.02 -6.10 -3.49
CA ALA A 210 7.30 -7.15 -2.77
C ALA A 210 8.24 -8.18 -2.15
N ASP A 211 8.00 -8.51 -0.89
CA ASP A 211 8.49 -9.73 -0.24
C ASP A 211 7.51 -10.89 -0.52
N HIS A 212 6.22 -10.58 -0.62
CA HIS A 212 5.14 -11.50 -0.96
C HIS A 212 4.24 -10.87 -2.03
N LEU A 213 4.00 -11.59 -3.11
CA LEU A 213 3.17 -11.15 -4.23
C LEU A 213 1.94 -12.05 -4.36
N VAL A 214 0.77 -11.43 -4.44
CA VAL A 214 -0.53 -12.07 -4.63
C VAL A 214 -1.07 -11.66 -5.99
N LEU A 215 -1.24 -12.58 -6.92
CA LEU A 215 -1.90 -12.32 -8.18
C LEU A 215 -3.37 -12.74 -8.11
N MET A 216 -4.25 -11.78 -8.41
CA MET A 216 -5.70 -12.00 -8.43
C MET A 216 -6.24 -12.07 -9.85
N LYS A 217 -7.17 -13.00 -10.08
CA LYS A 217 -7.98 -13.08 -11.30
C LYS A 217 -9.43 -13.37 -10.93
N GLU A 218 -10.38 -12.67 -11.54
CA GLU A 218 -11.84 -12.94 -11.42
C GLU A 218 -12.34 -13.11 -9.97
N GLY A 219 -11.85 -12.29 -9.05
CA GLY A 219 -12.30 -12.28 -7.66
C GLY A 219 -11.69 -13.38 -6.77
N ALA A 220 -10.68 -14.08 -7.24
CA ALA A 220 -9.95 -15.10 -6.50
C ALA A 220 -8.44 -14.87 -6.53
N VAL A 221 -7.71 -15.45 -5.58
CA VAL A 221 -6.24 -15.55 -5.65
C VAL A 221 -5.89 -16.65 -6.64
N ALA A 222 -5.17 -16.29 -7.71
CA ALA A 222 -4.72 -17.24 -8.72
C ALA A 222 -3.40 -17.92 -8.29
N ILE A 223 -2.48 -17.15 -7.73
CA ILE A 223 -1.20 -17.63 -7.20
C ILE A 223 -0.64 -16.59 -6.22
N GLU A 224 0.09 -17.04 -5.21
CA GLU A 224 0.80 -16.17 -4.27
C GLU A 224 2.14 -16.78 -3.86
N GLY A 225 3.08 -15.93 -3.42
CA GLY A 225 4.41 -16.35 -2.97
C GLY A 225 5.46 -15.26 -3.17
N PRO A 226 6.75 -15.57 -3.05
CA PRO A 226 7.81 -14.64 -3.39
C PRO A 226 7.75 -14.27 -4.88
N PRO A 227 8.11 -13.03 -5.26
CA PRO A 227 8.01 -12.57 -6.65
C PRO A 227 8.66 -13.52 -7.68
N SER A 228 9.80 -14.11 -7.35
CA SER A 228 10.51 -15.05 -8.23
C SER A 228 9.73 -16.34 -8.54
N ALA A 229 8.86 -16.77 -7.62
CA ALA A 229 8.01 -17.95 -7.82
C ALA A 229 6.69 -17.61 -8.53
N VAL A 230 6.20 -16.37 -8.34
CA VAL A 230 4.91 -15.90 -8.86
C VAL A 230 5.03 -15.32 -10.27
N LEU A 231 6.09 -14.56 -10.56
CA LEU A 231 6.30 -13.92 -11.86
C LEU A 231 6.91 -14.89 -12.87
N THR A 232 6.16 -15.91 -13.24
CA THR A 232 6.53 -16.90 -14.26
C THR A 232 5.70 -16.68 -15.53
N ARG A 233 6.21 -17.15 -16.68
CA ARG A 233 5.45 -17.11 -17.95
C ARG A 233 4.06 -17.73 -17.78
N GLN A 234 3.96 -18.88 -17.13
CA GLN A 234 2.69 -19.57 -16.94
C GLN A 234 1.70 -18.76 -16.11
N SER A 235 2.13 -18.24 -14.96
CA SER A 235 1.28 -17.44 -14.08
C SER A 235 0.83 -16.12 -14.73
N LEU A 236 1.76 -15.40 -15.35
CA LEU A 236 1.48 -14.13 -16.00
C LEU A 236 0.54 -14.32 -17.20
N SER A 237 0.81 -15.33 -18.07
CA SER A 237 -0.08 -15.60 -19.21
C SER A 237 -1.47 -16.04 -18.75
N HIS A 238 -1.57 -16.81 -17.68
CA HIS A 238 -2.84 -17.23 -17.11
C HIS A 238 -3.62 -16.03 -16.50
N VAL A 239 -2.95 -15.17 -15.73
CA VAL A 239 -3.62 -14.09 -15.01
C VAL A 239 -4.02 -12.94 -15.94
N PHE A 240 -3.16 -12.58 -16.89
CA PHE A 240 -3.36 -11.42 -17.76
C PHE A 240 -3.93 -11.74 -19.14
N ASP A 241 -4.20 -13.01 -19.43
CA ASP A 241 -4.74 -13.49 -20.72
C ASP A 241 -3.90 -13.06 -21.94
N CYS A 242 -2.60 -12.90 -21.76
CA CYS A 242 -1.66 -12.56 -22.81
C CYS A 242 -0.29 -13.24 -22.58
N PRO A 243 0.48 -13.56 -23.63
CA PRO A 243 1.77 -14.22 -23.49
C PRO A 243 2.82 -13.22 -22.98
N ILE A 244 3.01 -13.19 -21.65
CA ILE A 244 4.04 -12.37 -20.99
C ILE A 244 5.18 -13.30 -20.57
N GLU A 245 6.40 -12.99 -20.98
CA GLU A 245 7.58 -13.72 -20.57
C GLU A 245 8.50 -12.82 -19.74
N PRO A 246 8.70 -13.13 -18.45
CA PRO A 246 9.57 -12.33 -17.60
C PRO A 246 11.04 -12.49 -18.00
N ASN A 247 11.83 -11.43 -17.81
CA ASN A 247 13.27 -11.36 -18.12
C ASN A 247 13.61 -11.55 -19.60
N VAL A 248 12.64 -11.41 -20.50
CA VAL A 248 12.84 -11.45 -21.95
C VAL A 248 12.64 -10.06 -22.53
N ILE A 249 13.61 -9.64 -23.33
CA ILE A 249 13.62 -8.34 -24.02
C ILE A 249 13.31 -8.58 -25.49
N ALA A 250 12.31 -7.86 -26.01
CA ALA A 250 12.03 -7.88 -27.44
C ALA A 250 13.22 -7.27 -28.22
N PRO A 251 13.75 -7.95 -29.26
CA PRO A 251 14.85 -7.42 -30.04
C PRO A 251 14.43 -6.10 -30.72
N ASN A 252 15.36 -5.15 -30.75
CA ASN A 252 15.17 -3.83 -31.37
C ASN A 252 14.08 -2.91 -30.81
N MET A 253 13.59 -3.17 -29.61
CA MET A 253 12.69 -2.28 -28.89
C MET A 253 13.40 -1.67 -27.69
N PRO A 254 13.47 -0.33 -27.55
CA PRO A 254 14.00 0.29 -26.35
C PRO A 254 13.08 0.01 -25.15
N PHE A 255 13.67 -0.23 -23.99
CA PHE A 255 12.95 -0.43 -22.74
C PHE A 255 13.62 0.38 -21.62
N ILE A 256 12.82 0.80 -20.65
CA ILE A 256 13.29 1.51 -19.46
C ILE A 256 12.72 0.75 -18.26
N LEU A 257 13.61 0.20 -17.45
CA LEU A 257 13.24 -0.54 -16.26
C LEU A 257 13.65 0.25 -15.01
N PRO A 258 12.74 0.49 -14.05
CA PRO A 258 13.09 1.11 -12.77
C PRO A 258 14.23 0.41 -12.04
N GLN A 259 14.36 -0.91 -12.20
CA GLN A 259 15.44 -1.75 -11.66
C GLN A 259 16.85 -1.30 -12.09
N SER A 260 16.98 -0.62 -13.22
CA SER A 260 18.29 -0.13 -13.71
C SER A 260 18.96 0.86 -12.74
N MET A 261 18.21 1.50 -11.85
CA MET A 261 18.76 2.38 -10.81
C MET A 261 19.69 1.64 -9.83
N PHE A 262 19.49 0.34 -9.63
CA PHE A 262 20.35 -0.47 -8.75
C PHE A 262 21.56 -1.04 -9.46
N ALA A 263 21.57 -1.08 -10.79
CA ALA A 263 22.71 -1.58 -11.57
C ALA A 263 23.94 -0.65 -11.46
N SER A 264 23.74 0.64 -11.20
CA SER A 264 24.82 1.63 -11.08
C SER A 264 25.61 1.53 -9.77
N SER A 265 25.06 0.87 -8.74
CA SER A 265 25.70 0.73 -7.42
C SER A 265 26.73 -0.41 -7.36
N SER A 266 26.76 -1.30 -8.35
CA SER A 266 27.68 -2.44 -8.42
C SER A 266 28.88 -2.22 -9.32
N CYS A 267 29.00 -1.07 -9.99
CA CYS A 267 30.09 -0.77 -10.92
C CYS A 267 31.26 0.04 -10.31
N GLY A 268 31.38 0.07 -8.99
CA GLY A 268 32.40 0.81 -8.23
C GLY A 268 33.47 -0.06 -7.56
N LEU A 269 33.79 -1.24 -8.10
CA LEU A 269 34.93 -2.06 -7.66
C LEU A 269 35.61 -2.69 -8.89
N GLN A 270 36.38 -1.89 -9.58
CA GLN A 270 37.58 -2.32 -10.31
C GLN A 270 38.70 -1.32 -10.14
#